data_0199bffea072954a6cb8df6a9b91f697
#
_entry.id   0199bffea072954a6cb8df6a9b91f697
#
_cell.length_a   1.000
_cell.length_b   1.000
_cell.length_c   1.000
_cell.angle_alpha   90.00
_cell.angle_beta   90.00
_cell.angle_gamma   90.00
#
_symmetry.space_group_name_H-M   'P 1'
#
loop_
_entity.id
_entity.type
_entity.pdbx_description
1 polymer ?
#
loop_
_entity_poly.entity_id
_entity_poly.type
_entity_poly.pdbx_seq_one_letter_code
_entity_poly.pdbx_strand_id
1 'polypeptide(L)'
;MRFGAAILISCALLPLRAETPDTTPKPLLDRGYKEMYNLQFAEAHRTFGEWEKLYPEDPMGPVSDAAAWLFLEFDRLHILQSEFFTHDQHFTTDHKLTPDPVVKQNFRAAIEASRALAARHPESSNALFAVLLSNGLESDYSALIEKRYLASFQQMKAGRAMAEHLLAQDPQFYDAWLAVGLENYMLSIKPAPIRWLLRLSGGETNRAVGLEKLRLTAEKGHYLAPFAKLLLAVVALRDRDTERARELLTGLSREYPLNPLYRQELIRMAPLASRGVPR
;
A
#
# COMPACT_ATOMS: atom_id res chain seq x y z
N MET A 1 -2.58 -56.32 -51.63
CA MET A 1 -1.79 -56.08 -50.43
C MET A 1 -1.50 -54.59 -50.34
N ARG A 2 -2.23 -53.85 -49.46
CA ARG A 2 -2.01 -52.40 -49.20
C ARG A 2 -1.74 -52.27 -47.72
N PHE A 3 -0.50 -51.96 -47.37
CA PHE A 3 -0.10 -51.67 -46.01
C PHE A 3 -0.43 -50.21 -45.72
N GLY A 4 -1.37 -49.96 -44.79
CA GLY A 4 -1.61 -48.65 -44.18
C GLY A 4 -0.70 -48.41 -43.02
N ALA A 5 0.17 -47.42 -43.12
CA ALA A 5 0.99 -46.96 -42.01
C ALA A 5 0.16 -46.02 -41.11
N ALA A 6 -0.09 -46.43 -39.87
CA ALA A 6 -0.68 -45.57 -38.83
C ALA A 6 0.41 -44.71 -38.19
N ILE A 7 0.34 -43.41 -38.37
CA ILE A 7 1.19 -42.44 -37.66
C ILE A 7 0.57 -42.16 -36.30
N LEU A 8 1.18 -42.68 -35.24
CA LEU A 8 0.88 -42.31 -33.86
C LEU A 8 1.50 -40.96 -33.53
N ILE A 9 0.66 -39.90 -33.48
CA ILE A 9 1.07 -38.59 -32.94
C ILE A 9 1.03 -38.70 -31.44
N SER A 10 2.23 -38.84 -30.83
CA SER A 10 2.40 -38.77 -29.38
C SER A 10 2.36 -37.29 -28.95
N CYS A 11 1.20 -36.85 -28.43
CA CYS A 11 1.08 -35.55 -27.75
C CYS A 11 1.81 -35.65 -26.42
N ALA A 12 3.04 -35.16 -26.35
CA ALA A 12 3.75 -34.95 -25.08
C ALA A 12 3.04 -33.79 -24.33
N LEU A 13 2.22 -34.17 -23.35
CA LEU A 13 1.71 -33.25 -22.33
C LEU A 13 2.91 -32.81 -21.48
N LEU A 14 3.48 -31.64 -21.78
CA LEU A 14 4.36 -30.96 -20.87
C LEU A 14 3.56 -30.62 -19.60
N PRO A 15 3.99 -31.02 -18.40
CA PRO A 15 3.32 -30.59 -17.19
C PRO A 15 3.46 -29.07 -17.08
N LEU A 16 2.32 -28.34 -17.05
CA LEU A 16 2.31 -26.96 -16.56
C LEU A 16 2.82 -27.01 -15.13
N ARG A 17 4.06 -26.55 -14.97
CA ARG A 17 4.67 -26.38 -13.65
C ARG A 17 3.97 -25.19 -13.04
N ALA A 18 3.00 -25.43 -12.14
CA ALA A 18 2.48 -24.39 -11.27
C ALA A 18 3.68 -23.82 -10.49
N GLU A 19 4.01 -22.56 -10.74
CA GLU A 19 4.98 -21.86 -9.93
C GLU A 19 4.46 -21.86 -8.49
N THR A 20 5.20 -22.55 -7.61
CA THR A 20 4.92 -22.44 -6.17
C THR A 20 5.11 -21.00 -5.74
N PRO A 21 4.21 -20.42 -4.91
CA PRO A 21 4.39 -19.08 -4.39
C PRO A 21 5.80 -18.93 -3.83
N ASP A 22 6.53 -17.90 -4.26
CA ASP A 22 7.88 -17.61 -3.77
C ASP A 22 7.79 -17.13 -2.31
N THR A 23 7.82 -18.07 -1.38
CA THR A 23 7.82 -17.83 0.06
C THR A 23 9.23 -17.60 0.61
N THR A 24 10.23 -17.46 -0.26
CA THR A 24 11.62 -17.23 0.15
C THR A 24 11.73 -15.89 0.90
N PRO A 25 12.32 -15.87 2.11
CA PRO A 25 12.56 -14.61 2.83
C PRO A 25 13.37 -13.65 1.95
N LYS A 26 12.89 -12.41 1.84
CA LYS A 26 13.52 -11.34 1.03
C LYS A 26 14.16 -10.30 1.96
N PRO A 27 15.25 -10.62 2.66
CA PRO A 27 15.79 -9.84 3.77
C PRO A 27 16.19 -8.40 3.38
N LEU A 28 16.51 -8.17 2.10
CA LEU A 28 16.80 -6.81 1.62
C LEU A 28 15.52 -5.99 1.48
N LEU A 29 14.44 -6.56 0.91
CA LEU A 29 13.16 -5.86 0.86
C LEU A 29 12.63 -5.57 2.27
N ASP A 30 12.69 -6.55 3.17
CA ASP A 30 12.28 -6.38 4.57
C ASP A 30 13.06 -5.26 5.25
N ARG A 31 14.38 -5.20 5.04
CA ARG A 31 15.23 -4.12 5.55
C ARG A 31 14.82 -2.77 4.96
N GLY A 32 14.64 -2.68 3.66
CA GLY A 32 14.25 -1.44 2.97
C GLY A 32 12.90 -0.91 3.47
N TYR A 33 11.90 -1.77 3.61
CA TYR A 33 10.61 -1.39 4.20
C TYR A 33 10.75 -0.93 5.67
N LYS A 34 11.58 -1.61 6.46
CA LYS A 34 11.85 -1.20 7.85
C LYS A 34 12.52 0.17 7.90
N GLU A 35 13.49 0.44 7.03
CA GLU A 35 14.15 1.73 6.89
C GLU A 35 13.14 2.80 6.46
N MET A 36 12.30 2.54 5.47
CA MET A 36 11.25 3.45 5.01
C MET A 36 10.26 3.81 6.13
N TYR A 37 9.75 2.83 6.88
CA TYR A 37 8.82 3.09 7.99
C TYR A 37 9.49 3.80 9.18
N ASN A 38 10.81 3.74 9.29
CA ASN A 38 11.62 4.55 10.21
C ASN A 38 11.94 5.95 9.67
N LEU A 39 11.42 6.35 8.51
CA LEU A 39 11.71 7.60 7.79
C LEU A 39 13.20 7.76 7.40
N GLN A 40 13.92 6.64 7.29
CA GLN A 40 15.29 6.57 6.81
C GLN A 40 15.29 6.38 5.28
N PHE A 41 14.79 7.39 4.56
CA PHE A 41 14.53 7.26 3.13
C PHE A 41 15.80 7.06 2.31
N ALA A 42 16.91 7.71 2.67
CA ALA A 42 18.18 7.54 1.97
C ALA A 42 18.73 6.10 2.09
N GLU A 43 18.54 5.47 3.26
CA GLU A 43 18.88 4.07 3.51
C GLU A 43 17.96 3.16 2.71
N ALA A 44 16.64 3.41 2.75
CA ALA A 44 15.65 2.62 2.03
C ALA A 44 15.93 2.60 0.51
N HIS A 45 16.18 3.77 -0.11
CA HIS A 45 16.55 3.87 -1.53
C HIS A 45 17.80 3.06 -1.86
N ARG A 46 18.83 3.12 -1.00
CA ARG A 46 20.06 2.34 -1.19
C ARG A 46 19.78 0.85 -1.12
N THR A 47 18.99 0.43 -0.13
CA THR A 47 18.64 -0.99 0.07
C THR A 47 17.78 -1.53 -1.06
N PHE A 48 16.79 -0.78 -1.55
CA PHE A 48 16.00 -1.18 -2.71
C PHE A 48 16.84 -1.21 -4.00
N GLY A 49 17.77 -0.26 -4.20
CA GLY A 49 18.72 -0.28 -5.30
C GLY A 49 19.73 -1.44 -5.24
N GLU A 50 20.08 -1.95 -4.04
CA GLU A 50 20.83 -3.21 -3.90
C GLU A 50 19.99 -4.41 -4.35
N TRP A 51 18.68 -4.44 -4.00
CA TRP A 51 17.76 -5.47 -4.47
C TRP A 51 17.66 -5.49 -6.00
N GLU A 52 17.45 -4.33 -6.63
CA GLU A 52 17.33 -4.20 -8.08
C GLU A 52 18.58 -4.71 -8.83
N LYS A 53 19.77 -4.49 -8.26
CA LYS A 53 21.02 -5.00 -8.83
C LYS A 53 21.14 -6.53 -8.74
N LEU A 54 20.66 -7.12 -7.64
CA LEU A 54 20.70 -8.57 -7.42
C LEU A 54 19.57 -9.30 -8.17
N TYR A 55 18.43 -8.66 -8.30
CA TYR A 55 17.21 -9.21 -8.89
C TYR A 55 16.62 -8.26 -9.95
N PRO A 56 17.32 -8.03 -11.08
CA PRO A 56 16.96 -7.00 -12.07
C PRO A 56 15.63 -7.26 -12.80
N GLU A 57 15.10 -8.49 -12.70
CA GLU A 57 13.81 -8.87 -13.30
C GLU A 57 12.65 -8.83 -12.27
N ASP A 58 12.92 -8.58 -10.98
CA ASP A 58 11.87 -8.54 -9.96
C ASP A 58 11.23 -7.16 -9.88
N PRO A 59 9.91 -7.01 -10.20
CA PRO A 59 9.21 -5.74 -10.14
C PRO A 59 9.08 -5.16 -8.73
N MET A 60 9.35 -5.97 -7.68
CA MET A 60 9.26 -5.52 -6.29
C MET A 60 10.35 -4.51 -5.92
N GLY A 61 11.52 -4.55 -6.55
CA GLY A 61 12.56 -3.55 -6.33
C GLY A 61 12.06 -2.13 -6.65
N PRO A 62 11.78 -1.84 -7.93
CA PRO A 62 11.33 -0.50 -8.32
C PRO A 62 10.04 -0.03 -7.63
N VAL A 63 9.05 -0.90 -7.39
CA VAL A 63 7.82 -0.43 -6.69
C VAL A 63 8.07 -0.11 -5.23
N SER A 64 9.00 -0.83 -4.58
CA SER A 64 9.41 -0.53 -3.20
C SER A 64 10.16 0.79 -3.12
N ASP A 65 11.03 1.07 -4.11
CA ASP A 65 11.70 2.37 -4.24
C ASP A 65 10.69 3.50 -4.50
N ALA A 66 9.68 3.26 -5.36
CA ALA A 66 8.58 4.21 -5.56
C ALA A 66 7.81 4.51 -4.26
N ALA A 67 7.59 3.50 -3.42
CA ALA A 67 6.97 3.72 -2.11
C ALA A 67 7.85 4.65 -1.23
N ALA A 68 9.16 4.44 -1.21
CA ALA A 68 10.07 5.31 -0.45
C ALA A 68 10.06 6.75 -0.97
N TRP A 69 10.04 6.98 -2.30
CA TRP A 69 9.89 8.32 -2.89
C TRP A 69 8.58 8.99 -2.50
N LEU A 70 7.48 8.25 -2.51
CA LEU A 70 6.18 8.81 -2.12
C LEU A 70 6.13 9.16 -0.63
N PHE A 71 6.64 8.29 0.24
CA PHE A 71 6.68 8.55 1.69
C PHE A 71 7.63 9.69 2.05
N LEU A 72 8.77 9.83 1.37
CA LEU A 72 9.65 11.00 1.48
C LEU A 72 8.89 12.30 1.16
N GLU A 73 8.11 12.30 0.08
CA GLU A 73 7.33 13.47 -0.31
C GLU A 73 6.19 13.75 0.67
N PHE A 74 5.56 12.71 1.18
CA PHE A 74 4.54 12.85 2.22
C PHE A 74 5.12 13.44 3.52
N ASP A 75 6.32 13.02 3.92
CA ASP A 75 7.01 13.59 5.09
C ASP A 75 7.33 15.07 4.87
N ARG A 76 7.94 15.41 3.72
CA ARG A 76 8.23 16.79 3.33
C ARG A 76 7.01 17.70 3.31
N LEU A 77 5.87 17.18 2.84
CA LEU A 77 4.60 17.90 2.74
C LEU A 77 3.74 17.81 4.02
N HIS A 78 4.25 17.20 5.08
CA HIS A 78 3.56 16.96 6.35
C HIS A 78 2.26 16.15 6.24
N ILE A 79 2.14 15.31 5.20
CA ILE A 79 0.98 14.43 4.98
C ILE A 79 0.99 13.24 5.96
N LEU A 80 2.17 12.80 6.42
CA LEU A 80 2.27 11.67 7.35
C LEU A 80 1.78 11.98 8.76
N GLN A 81 1.50 13.23 9.08
CA GLN A 81 0.99 13.64 10.38
C GLN A 81 -0.49 13.31 10.49
N SER A 82 -0.94 12.81 11.64
CA SER A 82 -2.33 12.39 11.84
C SER A 82 -3.33 13.53 11.69
N GLU A 83 -2.93 14.77 11.98
CA GLU A 83 -3.75 15.96 11.76
C GLU A 83 -4.22 16.09 10.32
N PHE A 84 -3.38 15.71 9.35
CA PHE A 84 -3.76 15.71 7.94
C PHE A 84 -4.99 14.83 7.68
N PHE A 85 -5.09 13.70 8.37
CA PHE A 85 -6.17 12.73 8.15
C PHE A 85 -7.36 12.92 9.09
N THR A 86 -7.19 13.62 10.23
CA THR A 86 -8.27 13.82 11.21
C THR A 86 -9.11 15.05 10.94
N HIS A 87 -8.62 16.00 10.14
CA HIS A 87 -9.34 17.21 9.77
C HIS A 87 -9.82 17.15 8.32
N ASP A 88 -11.13 17.06 8.13
CA ASP A 88 -11.76 16.99 6.79
C ASP A 88 -11.40 18.18 5.89
N GLN A 89 -11.02 19.31 6.46
CA GLN A 89 -10.59 20.50 5.72
C GLN A 89 -9.38 20.24 4.81
N HIS A 90 -8.46 19.36 5.19
CA HIS A 90 -7.31 19.00 4.37
C HIS A 90 -7.69 18.20 3.11
N PHE A 91 -8.85 17.50 3.14
CA PHE A 91 -9.38 16.79 1.99
C PHE A 91 -10.31 17.65 1.13
N THR A 92 -10.95 18.68 1.72
CA THR A 92 -11.94 19.53 1.03
C THR A 92 -11.33 20.80 0.45
N THR A 93 -10.14 21.21 0.88
CA THR A 93 -9.44 22.37 0.32
C THR A 93 -8.89 22.00 -1.06
N ASP A 94 -9.27 22.75 -2.09
CA ASP A 94 -8.78 22.62 -3.47
C ASP A 94 -7.31 23.05 -3.63
N HIS A 95 -6.63 23.37 -2.52
CA HIS A 95 -5.23 23.78 -2.56
C HIS A 95 -4.35 22.60 -2.90
N LYS A 96 -3.85 22.57 -4.13
CA LYS A 96 -2.86 21.60 -4.57
C LYS A 96 -1.56 21.84 -3.83
N LEU A 97 -0.98 20.78 -3.30
CA LEU A 97 0.37 20.83 -2.76
C LEU A 97 1.38 20.94 -3.91
N THR A 98 2.50 21.57 -3.67
CA THR A 98 3.57 21.70 -4.67
C THR A 98 4.57 20.56 -4.45
N PRO A 99 4.55 19.52 -5.30
CA PRO A 99 5.51 18.43 -5.19
C PRO A 99 6.91 18.87 -5.60
N ASP A 100 7.92 18.26 -4.97
CA ASP A 100 9.29 18.37 -5.46
C ASP A 100 9.40 17.72 -6.84
N PRO A 101 9.91 18.44 -7.87
CA PRO A 101 9.95 17.93 -9.23
C PRO A 101 10.89 16.72 -9.40
N VAL A 102 11.98 16.65 -8.62
CA VAL A 102 12.94 15.52 -8.68
C VAL A 102 12.31 14.29 -8.04
N VAL A 103 11.69 14.43 -6.85
CA VAL A 103 10.99 13.34 -6.16
C VAL A 103 9.86 12.81 -7.05
N LYS A 104 9.07 13.71 -7.65
CA LYS A 104 7.99 13.32 -8.59
C LYS A 104 8.53 12.55 -9.78
N GLN A 105 9.63 12.98 -10.37
CA GLN A 105 10.25 12.31 -11.52
C GLN A 105 10.73 10.90 -11.14
N ASN A 106 11.45 10.77 -10.02
CA ASN A 106 11.95 9.48 -9.54
C ASN A 106 10.81 8.52 -9.18
N PHE A 107 9.80 9.01 -8.47
CA PHE A 107 8.59 8.24 -8.17
C PHE A 107 7.96 7.66 -9.44
N ARG A 108 7.74 8.49 -10.47
CA ARG A 108 7.13 8.03 -11.71
C ARG A 108 8.01 7.05 -12.47
N ALA A 109 9.31 7.32 -12.57
CA ALA A 109 10.26 6.43 -13.22
C ALA A 109 10.28 5.04 -12.56
N ALA A 110 10.25 4.99 -11.23
CA ALA A 110 10.21 3.74 -10.47
C ALA A 110 8.89 2.97 -10.69
N ILE A 111 7.74 3.65 -10.73
CA ILE A 111 6.45 3.04 -11.07
C ILE A 111 6.46 2.45 -12.49
N GLU A 112 6.96 3.20 -13.48
CA GLU A 112 7.05 2.74 -14.86
C GLU A 112 7.98 1.53 -15.01
N ALA A 113 9.14 1.56 -14.36
CA ALA A 113 10.08 0.44 -14.33
C ALA A 113 9.44 -0.83 -13.73
N SER A 114 8.78 -0.70 -12.59
CA SER A 114 8.07 -1.81 -11.95
C SER A 114 7.00 -2.41 -12.87
N ARG A 115 6.18 -1.59 -13.49
CA ARG A 115 5.14 -2.06 -14.42
C ARG A 115 5.72 -2.75 -15.65
N ALA A 116 6.82 -2.23 -16.20
CA ALA A 116 7.50 -2.85 -17.33
C ALA A 116 8.05 -4.24 -16.99
N LEU A 117 8.60 -4.42 -15.78
CA LEU A 117 9.05 -5.71 -15.30
C LEU A 117 7.87 -6.66 -15.01
N ALA A 118 6.83 -6.17 -14.34
CA ALA A 118 5.63 -6.97 -14.05
C ALA A 118 4.95 -7.50 -15.33
N ALA A 119 4.97 -6.71 -16.42
CA ALA A 119 4.39 -7.11 -17.69
C ALA A 119 5.09 -8.30 -18.35
N ARG A 120 6.30 -8.67 -17.93
CA ARG A 120 7.03 -9.84 -18.45
C ARG A 120 6.47 -11.16 -17.93
N HIS A 121 5.96 -11.15 -16.69
CA HIS A 121 5.37 -12.32 -16.02
C HIS A 121 4.08 -11.92 -15.30
N PRO A 122 3.02 -11.51 -16.04
CA PRO A 122 1.85 -10.82 -15.49
C PRO A 122 1.02 -11.64 -14.50
N GLU A 123 1.16 -12.97 -14.53
CA GLU A 123 0.44 -13.88 -13.63
C GLU A 123 1.26 -14.28 -12.39
N SER A 124 2.50 -13.84 -12.26
CA SER A 124 3.28 -14.11 -11.05
C SER A 124 2.77 -13.29 -9.87
N SER A 125 2.80 -13.85 -8.66
CA SER A 125 2.36 -13.17 -7.43
C SER A 125 3.12 -11.86 -7.20
N ASN A 126 4.43 -11.82 -7.50
CA ASN A 126 5.23 -10.61 -7.41
C ASN A 126 4.76 -9.53 -8.40
N ALA A 127 4.44 -9.91 -9.65
CA ALA A 127 3.98 -8.97 -10.66
C ALA A 127 2.59 -8.40 -10.29
N LEU A 128 1.65 -9.27 -9.90
CA LEU A 128 0.32 -8.85 -9.46
C LEU A 128 0.41 -7.91 -8.26
N PHE A 129 1.27 -8.23 -7.28
CA PHE A 129 1.46 -7.40 -6.10
C PHE A 129 2.15 -6.07 -6.43
N ALA A 130 3.16 -6.07 -7.30
CA ALA A 130 3.82 -4.84 -7.74
C ALA A 130 2.87 -3.90 -8.50
N VAL A 131 1.99 -4.45 -9.36
CA VAL A 131 0.94 -3.66 -10.04
C VAL A 131 -0.09 -3.14 -9.04
N LEU A 132 -0.49 -3.95 -8.06
CA LEU A 132 -1.38 -3.53 -6.97
C LEU A 132 -0.78 -2.36 -6.21
N LEU A 133 0.48 -2.46 -5.77
CA LEU A 133 1.20 -1.40 -5.07
C LEU A 133 1.32 -0.15 -5.95
N SER A 134 1.71 -0.29 -7.22
CA SER A 134 1.82 0.83 -8.16
C SER A 134 0.51 1.62 -8.26
N ASN A 135 -0.62 0.92 -8.37
CA ASN A 135 -1.94 1.56 -8.43
C ASN A 135 -2.30 2.25 -7.11
N GLY A 136 -1.98 1.64 -5.97
CA GLY A 136 -2.19 2.24 -4.65
C GLY A 136 -1.37 3.52 -4.46
N LEU A 137 -0.07 3.48 -4.75
CA LEU A 137 0.83 4.62 -4.63
C LEU A 137 0.42 5.78 -5.56
N GLU A 138 0.02 5.50 -6.80
CA GLU A 138 -0.48 6.53 -7.72
C GLU A 138 -1.85 7.08 -7.29
N SER A 139 -2.71 6.24 -6.71
CA SER A 139 -3.97 6.67 -6.11
C SER A 139 -3.72 7.70 -5.00
N ASP A 140 -2.79 7.39 -4.09
CA ASP A 140 -2.43 8.26 -2.98
C ASP A 140 -1.78 9.56 -3.46
N TYR A 141 -0.85 9.49 -4.41
CA TYR A 141 -0.24 10.67 -5.03
C TYR A 141 -1.30 11.58 -5.66
N SER A 142 -2.20 10.99 -6.44
CA SER A 142 -3.28 11.71 -7.13
C SER A 142 -4.26 12.36 -6.16
N ALA A 143 -4.65 11.66 -5.09
CA ALA A 143 -5.61 12.16 -4.10
C ALA A 143 -4.99 13.20 -3.16
N LEU A 144 -3.82 12.90 -2.60
CA LEU A 144 -3.28 13.66 -1.48
C LEU A 144 -2.46 14.87 -1.94
N ILE A 145 -1.73 14.76 -3.04
CA ILE A 145 -0.87 15.82 -3.57
C ILE A 145 -1.56 16.60 -4.70
N GLU A 146 -2.00 15.89 -5.74
CA GLU A 146 -2.54 16.55 -6.95
C GLU A 146 -4.03 16.92 -6.84
N LYS A 147 -4.74 16.41 -5.83
CA LYS A 147 -6.20 16.59 -5.64
C LYS A 147 -7.05 16.12 -6.84
N ARG A 148 -6.54 15.09 -7.54
CA ARG A 148 -7.19 14.47 -8.70
C ARG A 148 -8.02 13.26 -8.28
N TYR A 149 -9.12 13.50 -7.59
CA TYR A 149 -9.92 12.46 -6.93
C TYR A 149 -10.50 11.41 -7.90
N LEU A 150 -10.89 11.82 -9.12
CA LEU A 150 -11.39 10.87 -10.12
C LEU A 150 -10.29 9.90 -10.59
N ALA A 151 -9.09 10.41 -10.85
CA ALA A 151 -7.94 9.58 -11.22
C ALA A 151 -7.56 8.63 -10.07
N SER A 152 -7.51 9.14 -8.84
CA SER A 152 -7.28 8.33 -7.63
C SER A 152 -8.32 7.21 -7.50
N PHE A 153 -9.60 7.50 -7.69
CA PHE A 153 -10.66 6.49 -7.64
C PHE A 153 -10.49 5.40 -8.70
N GLN A 154 -10.11 5.77 -9.93
CA GLN A 154 -9.85 4.81 -11.00
C GLN A 154 -8.66 3.90 -10.67
N GLN A 155 -7.59 4.48 -10.14
CA GLN A 155 -6.39 3.74 -9.70
C GLN A 155 -6.70 2.81 -8.52
N MET A 156 -7.48 3.28 -7.55
CA MET A 156 -7.94 2.47 -6.41
C MET A 156 -8.75 1.26 -6.88
N LYS A 157 -9.68 1.43 -7.83
CA LYS A 157 -10.43 0.32 -8.43
C LYS A 157 -9.53 -0.66 -9.19
N ALA A 158 -8.55 -0.16 -9.95
CA ALA A 158 -7.59 -1.01 -10.64
C ALA A 158 -6.73 -1.81 -9.64
N GLY A 159 -6.27 -1.17 -8.56
CA GLY A 159 -5.54 -1.83 -7.47
C GLY A 159 -6.37 -2.92 -6.81
N ARG A 160 -7.66 -2.66 -6.55
CA ARG A 160 -8.57 -3.66 -6.01
C ARG A 160 -8.72 -4.87 -6.94
N ALA A 161 -8.89 -4.66 -8.25
CA ALA A 161 -9.01 -5.77 -9.20
C ALA A 161 -7.75 -6.66 -9.20
N MET A 162 -6.56 -6.05 -9.07
CA MET A 162 -5.31 -6.80 -8.91
C MET A 162 -5.25 -7.55 -7.57
N ALA A 163 -5.73 -6.93 -6.49
CA ALA A 163 -5.81 -7.59 -5.19
C ALA A 163 -6.74 -8.82 -5.23
N GLU A 164 -7.92 -8.69 -5.84
CA GLU A 164 -8.87 -9.80 -6.00
C GLU A 164 -8.29 -10.93 -6.86
N HIS A 165 -7.57 -10.60 -7.95
CA HIS A 165 -6.89 -11.59 -8.77
C HIS A 165 -5.81 -12.33 -7.97
N LEU A 166 -4.95 -11.60 -7.25
CA LEU A 166 -3.91 -12.20 -6.40
C LEU A 166 -4.49 -13.08 -5.29
N LEU A 167 -5.56 -12.62 -4.63
CA LEU A 167 -6.24 -13.37 -3.57
C LEU A 167 -6.99 -14.61 -4.08
N ALA A 168 -7.39 -14.62 -5.36
CA ALA A 168 -7.95 -15.82 -6.01
C ALA A 168 -6.88 -16.89 -6.23
N GLN A 169 -5.62 -16.50 -6.46
CA GLN A 169 -4.48 -17.41 -6.58
C GLN A 169 -3.95 -17.83 -5.20
N ASP A 170 -3.80 -16.87 -4.30
CA ASP A 170 -3.29 -17.08 -2.93
C ASP A 170 -4.14 -16.31 -1.90
N PRO A 171 -5.14 -16.95 -1.28
CA PRO A 171 -5.97 -16.35 -0.23
C PRO A 171 -5.19 -15.92 1.02
N GLN A 172 -3.95 -16.39 1.19
CA GLN A 172 -3.07 -16.04 2.31
C GLN A 172 -2.13 -14.87 2.00
N PHE A 173 -2.23 -14.27 0.83
CA PHE A 173 -1.49 -13.06 0.49
C PHE A 173 -2.09 -11.83 1.22
N TYR A 174 -1.85 -11.77 2.53
CA TYR A 174 -2.56 -10.84 3.44
C TYR A 174 -2.33 -9.37 3.14
N ASP A 175 -1.24 -8.98 2.49
CA ASP A 175 -1.00 -7.59 2.06
C ASP A 175 -2.01 -7.11 1.02
N ALA A 176 -2.51 -8.01 0.17
CA ALA A 176 -3.50 -7.65 -0.85
C ALA A 176 -4.86 -7.21 -0.25
N TRP A 177 -5.20 -7.68 0.96
CA TRP A 177 -6.41 -7.26 1.64
C TRP A 177 -6.42 -5.77 1.99
N LEU A 178 -5.25 -5.09 2.02
CA LEU A 178 -5.19 -3.64 2.23
C LEU A 178 -6.02 -2.87 1.19
N ALA A 179 -5.89 -3.21 -0.10
CA ALA A 179 -6.59 -2.52 -1.17
C ALA A 179 -8.11 -2.66 -1.04
N VAL A 180 -8.58 -3.88 -0.73
CA VAL A 180 -10.00 -4.17 -0.49
C VAL A 180 -10.50 -3.42 0.76
N GLY A 181 -9.70 -3.43 1.83
CA GLY A 181 -10.04 -2.77 3.09
C GLY A 181 -10.12 -1.26 2.95
N LEU A 182 -9.12 -0.67 2.30
CA LEU A 182 -9.02 0.78 2.11
C LEU A 182 -10.15 1.32 1.22
N GLU A 183 -10.46 0.66 0.10
CA GLU A 183 -11.57 1.07 -0.76
C GLU A 183 -12.89 1.07 0.00
N ASN A 184 -13.24 -0.06 0.63
CA ASN A 184 -14.47 -0.19 1.40
C ASN A 184 -14.59 0.90 2.48
N TYR A 185 -13.49 1.16 3.22
CA TYR A 185 -13.48 2.19 4.25
C TYR A 185 -13.61 3.59 3.67
N MET A 186 -12.75 3.96 2.71
CA MET A 186 -12.72 5.32 2.13
C MET A 186 -14.03 5.70 1.44
N LEU A 187 -14.68 4.75 0.75
CA LEU A 187 -15.96 5.00 0.12
C LEU A 187 -17.11 5.04 1.14
N SER A 188 -16.99 4.31 2.25
CA SER A 188 -18.03 4.29 3.30
C SER A 188 -18.18 5.63 4.04
N ILE A 189 -17.11 6.41 4.15
CA ILE A 189 -17.12 7.70 4.85
C ILE A 189 -17.64 8.87 3.99
N LYS A 190 -17.94 8.64 2.70
CA LYS A 190 -18.53 9.65 1.82
C LYS A 190 -19.99 9.92 2.17
N PRO A 191 -20.54 11.12 1.91
CA PRO A 191 -21.97 11.42 2.10
C PRO A 191 -22.90 10.44 1.38
N ALA A 192 -24.08 10.18 1.94
CA ALA A 192 -25.01 9.17 1.45
C ALA A 192 -25.35 9.25 -0.07
N PRO A 193 -25.60 10.43 -0.68
CA PRO A 193 -25.85 10.51 -2.11
C PRO A 193 -24.65 10.07 -2.95
N ILE A 194 -23.43 10.41 -2.51
CA ILE A 194 -22.19 10.03 -3.19
C ILE A 194 -21.99 8.51 -3.05
N ARG A 195 -22.20 7.93 -1.87
CA ARG A 195 -22.13 6.47 -1.67
C ARG A 195 -23.08 5.71 -2.58
N TRP A 196 -24.32 6.21 -2.75
CA TRP A 196 -25.29 5.60 -3.65
C TRP A 196 -24.79 5.59 -5.11
N LEU A 197 -24.26 6.72 -5.58
CA LEU A 197 -23.68 6.83 -6.93
C LEU A 197 -22.47 5.90 -7.11
N LEU A 198 -21.59 5.84 -6.11
CA LEU A 198 -20.41 4.98 -6.12
C LEU A 198 -20.79 3.49 -6.19
N ARG A 199 -21.84 3.07 -5.48
CA ARG A 199 -22.38 1.70 -5.58
C ARG A 199 -22.88 1.37 -6.96
N LEU A 200 -23.56 2.29 -7.63
CA LEU A 200 -24.00 2.10 -9.02
C LEU A 200 -22.82 1.93 -9.99
N SER A 201 -21.69 2.53 -9.69
CA SER A 201 -20.44 2.39 -10.47
C SER A 201 -19.57 1.20 -10.04
N GLY A 202 -20.08 0.31 -9.17
CA GLY A 202 -19.38 -0.89 -8.69
C GLY A 202 -18.40 -0.63 -7.55
N GLY A 203 -18.51 0.52 -6.85
CA GLY A 203 -17.73 0.79 -5.64
C GLY A 203 -18.36 0.11 -4.42
N GLU A 204 -17.56 -0.56 -3.61
CA GLU A 204 -18.01 -1.12 -2.34
C GLU A 204 -17.87 -0.13 -1.19
N THR A 205 -18.92 0.00 -0.39
CA THR A 205 -19.02 1.03 0.65
C THR A 205 -19.38 0.44 2.01
N ASN A 206 -18.83 -0.73 2.33
CA ASN A 206 -19.10 -1.40 3.61
C ASN A 206 -17.95 -1.14 4.62
N ARG A 207 -18.20 -0.24 5.57
CA ARG A 207 -17.21 0.14 6.58
C ARG A 207 -16.75 -1.06 7.43
N ALA A 208 -17.66 -1.94 7.82
CA ALA A 208 -17.31 -3.09 8.67
C ALA A 208 -16.37 -4.05 7.94
N VAL A 209 -16.67 -4.37 6.67
CA VAL A 209 -15.78 -5.16 5.80
C VAL A 209 -14.44 -4.45 5.61
N GLY A 210 -14.45 -3.14 5.35
CA GLY A 210 -13.23 -2.36 5.19
C GLY A 210 -12.31 -2.49 6.41
N LEU A 211 -12.86 -2.29 7.62
CA LEU A 211 -12.09 -2.39 8.86
C LEU A 211 -11.63 -3.83 9.16
N GLU A 212 -12.43 -4.84 8.83
CA GLU A 212 -12.04 -6.24 8.98
C GLU A 212 -10.81 -6.55 8.12
N LYS A 213 -10.81 -6.15 6.84
CA LYS A 213 -9.69 -6.40 5.92
C LYS A 213 -8.44 -5.62 6.30
N LEU A 214 -8.58 -4.38 6.77
CA LEU A 214 -7.47 -3.62 7.33
C LEU A 214 -6.86 -4.29 8.57
N ARG A 215 -7.69 -4.85 9.48
CA ARG A 215 -7.19 -5.61 10.63
C ARG A 215 -6.46 -6.86 10.19
N LEU A 216 -7.00 -7.59 9.22
CA LEU A 216 -6.37 -8.79 8.67
C LEU A 216 -4.97 -8.49 8.11
N THR A 217 -4.83 -7.40 7.33
CA THR A 217 -3.52 -6.95 6.86
C THR A 217 -2.61 -6.52 8.02
N ALA A 218 -3.14 -5.78 9.02
CA ALA A 218 -2.35 -5.32 10.16
C ALA A 218 -1.79 -6.46 11.02
N GLU A 219 -2.50 -7.59 11.09
CA GLU A 219 -2.13 -8.76 11.89
C GLU A 219 -1.26 -9.75 11.14
N LYS A 220 -1.48 -9.93 9.85
CA LYS A 220 -0.90 -11.02 9.05
C LYS A 220 -0.15 -10.57 7.80
N GLY A 221 -0.28 -9.31 7.38
CA GLY A 221 0.45 -8.74 6.25
C GLY A 221 1.95 -8.72 6.51
N HIS A 222 2.73 -8.71 5.46
CA HIS A 222 4.17 -8.68 5.51
C HIS A 222 4.71 -7.24 5.35
N TYR A 223 4.60 -6.69 4.15
CA TYR A 223 5.13 -5.35 3.86
C TYR A 223 4.19 -4.23 4.28
N LEU A 224 2.88 -4.47 4.22
CA LEU A 224 1.86 -3.44 4.44
C LEU A 224 1.22 -3.48 5.84
N ALA A 225 1.61 -4.43 6.70
CA ALA A 225 1.11 -4.49 8.07
C ALA A 225 1.32 -3.19 8.87
N PRO A 226 2.49 -2.51 8.80
CA PRO A 226 2.69 -1.24 9.50
C PRO A 226 1.78 -0.12 8.97
N PHE A 227 1.59 -0.07 7.65
CA PHE A 227 0.70 0.90 7.03
C PHE A 227 -0.77 0.65 7.40
N ALA A 228 -1.21 -0.61 7.43
CA ALA A 228 -2.54 -0.97 7.90
C ALA A 228 -2.77 -0.62 9.39
N LYS A 229 -1.76 -0.83 10.25
CA LYS A 229 -1.79 -0.39 11.67
C LYS A 229 -1.94 1.13 11.77
N LEU A 230 -1.20 1.89 10.94
CA LEU A 230 -1.30 3.35 10.89
C LEU A 230 -2.69 3.81 10.45
N LEU A 231 -3.24 3.22 9.38
CA LEU A 231 -4.61 3.52 8.93
C LEU A 231 -5.65 3.23 10.02
N LEU A 232 -5.52 2.10 10.72
CA LEU A 232 -6.41 1.77 11.85
C LEU A 232 -6.27 2.76 13.01
N ALA A 233 -5.06 3.27 13.28
CA ALA A 233 -4.86 4.32 14.28
C ALA A 233 -5.57 5.63 13.88
N VAL A 234 -5.47 6.02 12.61
CA VAL A 234 -6.21 7.18 12.07
C VAL A 234 -7.72 6.98 12.17
N VAL A 235 -8.21 5.79 11.83
CA VAL A 235 -9.64 5.45 12.00
C VAL A 235 -10.06 5.60 13.46
N ALA A 236 -9.29 5.05 14.41
CA ALA A 236 -9.58 5.14 15.84
C ALA A 236 -9.60 6.61 16.32
N LEU A 237 -8.67 7.45 15.87
CA LEU A 237 -8.67 8.88 16.16
C LEU A 237 -9.93 9.58 15.64
N ARG A 238 -10.38 9.27 14.41
CA ARG A 238 -11.61 9.83 13.83
C ARG A 238 -12.87 9.37 14.60
N ASP A 239 -12.86 8.14 15.09
CA ASP A 239 -13.95 7.57 15.89
C ASP A 239 -13.90 7.99 17.37
N ARG A 240 -12.88 8.78 17.77
CA ARG A 240 -12.60 9.17 19.16
C ARG A 240 -12.31 7.98 20.09
N ASP A 241 -11.89 6.85 19.54
CA ASP A 241 -11.39 5.70 20.29
C ASP A 241 -9.89 5.91 20.60
N THR A 242 -9.64 6.72 21.62
CA THR A 242 -8.28 7.13 22.02
C THR A 242 -7.46 5.97 22.56
N GLU A 243 -8.10 4.97 23.18
CA GLU A 243 -7.41 3.79 23.74
C GLU A 243 -6.87 2.93 22.58
N ARG A 244 -7.70 2.64 21.58
CA ARG A 244 -7.28 1.86 20.42
C ARG A 244 -6.20 2.59 19.60
N ALA A 245 -6.35 3.90 19.41
CA ALA A 245 -5.33 4.70 18.73
C ALA A 245 -3.99 4.64 19.49
N ARG A 246 -4.01 4.78 20.82
CA ARG A 246 -2.81 4.70 21.67
C ARG A 246 -2.13 3.33 21.59
N GLU A 247 -2.90 2.25 21.65
CA GLU A 247 -2.40 0.88 21.53
C GLU A 247 -1.62 0.71 20.22
N LEU A 248 -2.24 1.06 19.08
CA LEU A 248 -1.65 0.92 17.74
C LEU A 248 -0.39 1.78 17.57
N LEU A 249 -0.44 3.05 17.98
CA LEU A 249 0.70 3.97 17.89
C LEU A 249 1.85 3.56 18.81
N THR A 250 1.54 3.01 19.99
CA THR A 250 2.56 2.48 20.91
C THR A 250 3.26 1.27 20.27
N GLY A 251 2.50 0.37 19.63
CA GLY A 251 3.05 -0.75 18.88
C GLY A 251 4.00 -0.28 17.76
N LEU A 252 3.52 0.65 16.93
CA LEU A 252 4.32 1.23 15.84
C LEU A 252 5.57 1.95 16.34
N SER A 253 5.47 2.72 17.45
CA SER A 253 6.63 3.41 18.04
C SER A 253 7.71 2.47 18.57
N ARG A 254 7.33 1.26 19.01
CA ARG A 254 8.29 0.23 19.43
C ARG A 254 8.92 -0.49 18.24
N GLU A 255 8.13 -0.76 17.21
CA GLU A 255 8.56 -1.46 16.01
C GLU A 255 9.46 -0.57 15.13
N TYR A 256 9.15 0.74 15.08
CA TYR A 256 9.86 1.77 14.29
C TYR A 256 10.34 2.92 15.18
N PRO A 257 11.37 2.71 16.03
CA PRO A 257 11.76 3.66 17.06
C PRO A 257 12.42 4.94 16.54
N LEU A 258 12.90 4.94 15.28
CA LEU A 258 13.50 6.12 14.65
C LEU A 258 12.47 7.03 14.00
N ASN A 259 11.23 6.57 13.81
CA ASN A 259 10.14 7.41 13.35
C ASN A 259 9.58 8.25 14.50
N PRO A 260 9.81 9.58 14.51
CA PRO A 260 9.37 10.46 15.60
C PRO A 260 7.85 10.69 15.61
N LEU A 261 7.17 10.50 14.46
CA LEU A 261 5.77 10.88 14.30
C LEU A 261 4.85 10.10 15.23
N TYR A 262 5.10 8.81 15.46
CA TYR A 262 4.30 7.99 16.37
C TYR A 262 4.38 8.50 17.82
N ARG A 263 5.58 8.88 18.28
CA ARG A 263 5.77 9.43 19.63
C ARG A 263 5.18 10.82 19.76
N GLN A 264 5.31 11.67 18.74
CA GLN A 264 4.70 12.99 18.72
C GLN A 264 3.18 12.89 18.85
N GLU A 265 2.56 11.94 18.14
CA GLU A 265 1.12 11.71 18.24
C GLU A 265 0.70 11.23 19.62
N LEU A 266 1.43 10.28 20.20
CA LEU A 266 1.17 9.81 21.56
C LEU A 266 1.26 10.93 22.61
N ILE A 267 2.22 11.85 22.46
CA ILE A 267 2.34 13.04 23.33
C ILE A 267 1.15 13.98 23.11
N ARG A 268 0.70 14.18 21.87
CA ARG A 268 -0.45 15.03 21.57
C ARG A 268 -1.74 14.48 22.17
N MET A 269 -1.91 13.16 22.16
CA MET A 269 -3.06 12.46 22.76
C MET A 269 -3.04 12.42 24.29
N ALA A 270 -1.91 12.79 24.94
CA ALA A 270 -1.85 12.80 26.40
C ALA A 270 -2.76 13.91 26.97
N PRO A 271 -3.49 13.66 28.08
CA PRO A 271 -4.30 14.67 28.74
C PRO A 271 -3.47 15.91 29.10
N LEU A 272 -4.05 17.11 28.96
CA LEU A 272 -3.37 18.38 29.27
C LEU A 272 -2.77 18.44 30.67
N ALA A 273 -3.33 17.71 31.63
CA ALA A 273 -2.82 17.62 33.01
C ALA A 273 -1.44 16.93 33.11
N SER A 274 -1.03 16.16 32.12
CA SER A 274 0.29 15.49 32.08
C SER A 274 1.35 16.29 31.33
N ARG A 275 0.99 17.39 30.70
CA ARG A 275 1.93 18.33 30.11
C ARG A 275 2.41 19.25 31.24
N GLY A 276 3.44 18.78 31.98
CA GLY A 276 4.00 19.56 33.09
C GLY A 276 4.31 20.99 32.65
N VAL A 277 3.56 21.94 33.20
CA VAL A 277 3.98 23.34 33.22
C VAL A 277 5.16 23.37 34.20
N PRO A 278 6.37 23.74 33.82
CA PRO A 278 7.40 24.01 34.78
C PRO A 278 6.91 25.23 35.56
N ARG A 279 6.84 25.08 36.91
CA ARG A 279 6.61 26.19 37.84
C ARG A 279 7.86 27.04 37.92
#